data_40117759d6c7ea1aa40a9429cf17f7e1
#
_entry.id   40117759d6c7ea1aa40a9429cf17f7e1
#
_cell.length_a   1.000
_cell.length_b   1.000
_cell.length_c   1.000
_cell.angle_alpha   90.00
_cell.angle_beta   90.00
_cell.angle_gamma   90.00
#
_symmetry.space_group_name_H-M   'P 1'
#
loop_
_entity.id
_entity.type
_entity.pdbx_description
1 polymer ?
#
loop_
_entity_poly.entity_id
_entity_poly.type
_entity_poly.pdbx_seq_one_letter_code
_entity_poly.pdbx_strand_id
1 'polypeptide(L)'
;MKRALVTGGAGLIGSHVADLLVREGWEVRVLDNLEPQTHRRGRPSWINDRAEFIEGDLRDRETISAALDKIDIVFHQAAYGGYMPEIAKYVHVNSLGTAQMLEVICEKNLPVRKIVVASSQAVYSEGAGDCPEHGMVFPSVRPVEQLRKGDWEVHCPLCSAITRSVPTPENAPVGGETVYGLTKVDQEKLVLLWGKQTGIPTVALRYSCTYGPRQSIFNPYTGVIAIFCTRLLNNLAPVLYEDGEQTRDFSFVEDIARANLLAAETDKLDGSPVNVGSGTGTPIRQIAEQLSAALKIDIAPEINGEFRPGEMRHLTSDTTRIRAIGYKPDVDLAEGIARYIDWIRSQSDIRDYFSEAAEILRNKGIVHKVQKTGR
;
A
#
# COMPACT_ATOMS: atom_id res chain seq x y z
N MET A 1 -0.25 -1.86 31.25
CA MET A 1 0.49 -2.11 29.99
C MET A 1 -0.52 -1.92 28.86
N LYS A 2 -0.15 -1.27 27.74
CA LYS A 2 -1.05 -1.08 26.59
C LYS A 2 -1.18 -2.40 25.85
N ARG A 3 -2.40 -2.78 25.45
CA ARG A 3 -2.67 -3.99 24.66
C ARG A 3 -3.08 -3.62 23.25
N ALA A 4 -2.36 -4.13 22.27
CA ALA A 4 -2.60 -3.87 20.86
C ALA A 4 -3.06 -5.11 20.10
N LEU A 5 -4.07 -4.95 19.24
CA LEU A 5 -4.37 -5.90 18.17
C LEU A 5 -3.78 -5.39 16.86
N VAL A 6 -2.98 -6.21 16.19
CA VAL A 6 -2.50 -5.95 14.82
C VAL A 6 -3.18 -6.95 13.89
N THR A 7 -4.17 -6.52 13.13
CA THR A 7 -4.78 -7.36 12.10
C THR A 7 -3.91 -7.34 10.84
N GLY A 8 -3.82 -8.44 10.10
CA GLY A 8 -2.85 -8.56 9.00
C GLY A 8 -1.39 -8.54 9.49
N GLY A 9 -1.17 -9.00 10.73
CA GLY A 9 0.11 -8.85 11.42
C GLY A 9 1.18 -9.85 11.01
N ALA A 10 0.89 -10.82 10.14
CA ALA A 10 1.88 -11.68 9.49
C ALA A 10 2.44 -11.06 8.19
N GLY A 11 1.73 -10.07 7.61
CA GLY A 11 2.10 -9.38 6.39
C GLY A 11 3.26 -8.38 6.54
N LEU A 12 3.64 -7.74 5.42
CA LEU A 12 4.74 -6.77 5.34
C LEU A 12 4.66 -5.72 6.45
N ILE A 13 3.62 -4.91 6.45
CA ILE A 13 3.52 -3.75 7.37
C ILE A 13 3.17 -4.23 8.77
N GLY A 14 2.16 -5.09 8.90
CA GLY A 14 1.67 -5.53 10.20
C GLY A 14 2.73 -6.22 11.06
N SER A 15 3.62 -7.02 10.45
CA SER A 15 4.69 -7.69 11.21
C SER A 15 5.74 -6.72 11.75
N HIS A 16 6.07 -5.65 11.02
CA HIS A 16 6.98 -4.61 11.51
C HIS A 16 6.31 -3.72 12.57
N VAL A 17 5.01 -3.44 12.43
CA VAL A 17 4.23 -2.77 13.49
C VAL A 17 4.22 -3.63 14.75
N ALA A 18 3.93 -4.92 14.65
CA ALA A 18 3.92 -5.83 15.81
C ALA A 18 5.29 -5.87 16.50
N ASP A 19 6.39 -6.00 15.75
CA ASP A 19 7.75 -5.99 16.31
C ASP A 19 8.08 -4.67 17.01
N LEU A 20 7.72 -3.55 16.42
CA LEU A 20 7.93 -2.23 17.02
C LEU A 20 7.17 -2.11 18.35
N LEU A 21 5.89 -2.47 18.37
CA LEU A 21 5.06 -2.40 19.57
C LEU A 21 5.59 -3.31 20.70
N VAL A 22 6.02 -4.53 20.36
CA VAL A 22 6.66 -5.46 21.32
C VAL A 22 7.95 -4.87 21.88
N ARG A 23 8.76 -4.21 21.04
CA ARG A 23 9.99 -3.53 21.47
C ARG A 23 9.70 -2.35 22.42
N GLU A 24 8.62 -1.62 22.16
CA GLU A 24 8.14 -0.52 23.02
C GLU A 24 7.39 -1.00 24.28
N GLY A 25 7.39 -2.31 24.56
CA GLY A 25 6.85 -2.87 25.79
C GLY A 25 5.33 -3.04 25.81
N TRP A 26 4.67 -3.09 24.64
CA TRP A 26 3.24 -3.38 24.57
C TRP A 26 2.97 -4.88 24.59
N GLU A 27 1.83 -5.28 25.13
CA GLU A 27 1.26 -6.61 24.90
C GLU A 27 0.61 -6.63 23.50
N VAL A 28 1.13 -7.47 22.61
CA VAL A 28 0.69 -7.49 21.21
C VAL A 28 -0.01 -8.80 20.89
N ARG A 29 -1.18 -8.68 20.29
CA ARG A 29 -1.91 -9.78 19.64
C ARG A 29 -1.91 -9.56 18.15
N VAL A 30 -1.62 -10.58 17.38
CA VAL A 30 -1.64 -10.60 15.92
C VAL A 30 -2.79 -11.47 15.44
N LEU A 31 -3.62 -10.95 14.56
CA LEU A 31 -4.65 -11.70 13.83
C LEU A 31 -4.30 -11.71 12.35
N ASP A 32 -4.16 -12.91 11.75
CA ASP A 32 -3.89 -13.06 10.33
C ASP A 32 -4.49 -14.39 9.81
N ASN A 33 -5.08 -14.39 8.63
CA ASN A 33 -5.64 -15.59 8.03
C ASN A 33 -4.64 -16.38 7.17
N LEU A 34 -3.38 -15.90 7.11
CA LEU A 34 -2.32 -16.48 6.30
C LEU A 34 -2.72 -16.66 4.83
N GLU A 35 -3.32 -15.62 4.23
CA GLU A 35 -3.78 -15.64 2.84
C GLU A 35 -2.75 -16.32 1.91
N PRO A 36 -3.10 -17.43 1.22
CA PRO A 36 -2.13 -18.23 0.45
C PRO A 36 -1.39 -17.45 -0.63
N GLN A 37 -2.00 -16.39 -1.18
CA GLN A 37 -1.35 -15.52 -2.17
C GLN A 37 -0.16 -14.78 -1.58
N THR A 38 -0.19 -14.46 -0.28
CA THR A 38 0.88 -13.75 0.43
C THR A 38 1.77 -14.71 1.21
N HIS A 39 1.15 -15.69 1.88
CA HIS A 39 1.80 -16.65 2.78
C HIS A 39 1.78 -18.07 2.20
N ARG A 40 2.33 -18.24 0.99
CA ARG A 40 2.33 -19.52 0.25
C ARG A 40 2.92 -20.70 1.04
N ARG A 41 3.77 -20.41 2.03
CA ARG A 41 4.44 -21.40 2.90
C ARG A 41 3.78 -21.55 4.27
N GLY A 42 2.58 -20.99 4.46
CA GLY A 42 1.90 -20.96 5.74
C GLY A 42 2.49 -19.90 6.68
N ARG A 43 2.45 -20.19 7.97
CA ARG A 43 2.89 -19.27 9.04
C ARG A 43 4.37 -18.88 8.86
N PRO A 44 4.68 -17.58 8.67
CA PRO A 44 6.06 -17.14 8.47
C PRO A 44 6.86 -17.14 9.78
N SER A 45 8.16 -17.41 9.66
CA SER A 45 9.09 -17.48 10.81
C SER A 45 9.39 -16.13 11.46
N TRP A 46 8.99 -15.02 10.83
CA TRP A 46 9.22 -13.67 11.38
C TRP A 46 8.12 -13.17 12.31
N ILE A 47 7.08 -13.95 12.56
CA ILE A 47 6.08 -13.58 13.57
C ILE A 47 6.77 -13.57 14.94
N ASN A 48 6.62 -12.45 15.64
CA ASN A 48 7.29 -12.23 16.92
C ASN A 48 6.82 -13.22 17.99
N ASP A 49 7.75 -13.97 18.56
CA ASP A 49 7.45 -15.02 19.57
C ASP A 49 6.85 -14.44 20.88
N ARG A 50 7.02 -13.14 21.13
CA ARG A 50 6.41 -12.45 22.29
C ARG A 50 5.01 -11.92 22.00
N ALA A 51 4.53 -12.00 20.76
CA ALA A 51 3.17 -11.64 20.40
C ALA A 51 2.27 -12.88 20.41
N GLU A 52 1.07 -12.72 20.96
CA GLU A 52 0.04 -13.75 20.82
C GLU A 52 -0.43 -13.81 19.36
N PHE A 53 -0.34 -14.97 18.73
CA PHE A 53 -0.76 -15.15 17.34
C PHE A 53 -2.07 -15.93 17.27
N ILE A 54 -3.07 -15.33 16.62
CA ILE A 54 -4.34 -15.95 16.27
C ILE A 54 -4.38 -16.13 14.75
N GLU A 55 -4.41 -17.36 14.28
CA GLU A 55 -4.73 -17.67 12.89
C GLU A 55 -6.25 -17.59 12.71
N GLY A 56 -6.71 -16.64 11.90
CA GLY A 56 -8.14 -16.42 11.71
C GLY A 56 -8.47 -15.27 10.77
N ASP A 57 -9.73 -15.19 10.40
CA ASP A 57 -10.21 -14.27 9.35
C ASP A 57 -11.12 -13.18 9.94
N LEU A 58 -10.96 -11.95 9.47
CA LEU A 58 -11.84 -10.82 9.81
C LEU A 58 -13.28 -10.97 9.30
N ARG A 59 -13.56 -11.99 8.50
CA ARG A 59 -14.92 -12.34 8.07
C ARG A 59 -15.64 -13.28 9.05
N ASP A 60 -14.92 -13.78 10.06
CA ASP A 60 -15.47 -14.61 11.14
C ASP A 60 -15.63 -13.78 12.42
N ARG A 61 -16.87 -13.55 12.81
CA ARG A 61 -17.23 -12.72 13.97
C ARG A 61 -16.76 -13.30 15.31
N GLU A 62 -16.70 -14.61 15.44
CA GLU A 62 -16.21 -15.25 16.68
C GLU A 62 -14.71 -15.03 16.82
N THR A 63 -13.96 -15.21 15.75
CA THR A 63 -12.53 -14.92 15.67
C THR A 63 -12.23 -13.45 15.96
N ILE A 64 -12.97 -12.52 15.35
CA ILE A 64 -12.84 -11.09 15.64
C ILE A 64 -13.05 -10.80 17.12
N SER A 65 -14.13 -11.37 17.69
CA SER A 65 -14.46 -11.15 19.09
C SER A 65 -13.39 -11.68 20.04
N ALA A 66 -12.83 -12.85 19.78
CA ALA A 66 -11.71 -13.39 20.56
C ALA A 66 -10.45 -12.55 20.42
N ALA A 67 -10.17 -12.09 19.19
CA ALA A 67 -9.00 -11.25 18.92
C ALA A 67 -9.08 -9.87 19.60
N LEU A 68 -10.26 -9.31 19.76
CA LEU A 68 -10.49 -8.01 20.39
C LEU A 68 -10.62 -8.03 21.92
N ASP A 69 -10.66 -9.24 22.56
CA ASP A 69 -10.82 -9.32 24.01
C ASP A 69 -9.68 -8.58 24.73
N LYS A 70 -10.06 -7.62 25.59
CA LYS A 70 -9.16 -6.78 26.40
C LYS A 70 -8.15 -5.93 25.60
N ILE A 71 -8.44 -5.61 24.34
CA ILE A 71 -7.58 -4.76 23.50
C ILE A 71 -7.88 -3.28 23.76
N ASP A 72 -6.83 -2.48 23.94
CA ASP A 72 -6.90 -1.02 24.07
C ASP A 72 -6.86 -0.32 22.71
N ILE A 73 -5.97 -0.77 21.80
CA ILE A 73 -5.72 -0.11 20.51
C ILE A 73 -5.67 -1.14 19.38
N VAL A 74 -6.37 -0.84 18.29
CA VAL A 74 -6.36 -1.66 17.09
C VAL A 74 -5.51 -1.01 16.00
N PHE A 75 -4.52 -1.72 15.50
CA PHE A 75 -3.78 -1.41 14.28
C PHE A 75 -4.35 -2.27 13.15
N HIS A 76 -5.27 -1.70 12.39
CA HIS A 76 -6.00 -2.45 11.37
C HIS A 76 -5.24 -2.43 10.04
N GLN A 77 -4.32 -3.41 9.87
CA GLN A 77 -3.46 -3.54 8.67
C GLN A 77 -4.00 -4.58 7.68
N ALA A 78 -4.95 -5.43 8.09
CA ALA A 78 -5.51 -6.46 7.23
C ALA A 78 -6.21 -5.87 6.01
N ALA A 79 -5.79 -6.32 4.84
CA ALA A 79 -6.43 -6.00 3.56
C ALA A 79 -6.03 -7.02 2.49
N TYR A 80 -6.95 -7.28 1.57
CA TYR A 80 -6.66 -7.93 0.31
C TYR A 80 -6.22 -6.86 -0.69
N GLY A 81 -5.02 -6.99 -1.27
CA GLY A 81 -4.39 -5.92 -2.02
C GLY A 81 -3.76 -6.38 -3.33
N GLY A 82 -3.30 -5.41 -4.14
CA GLY A 82 -2.70 -5.63 -5.45
C GLY A 82 -3.72 -5.55 -6.59
N TYR A 83 -3.33 -5.98 -7.79
CA TYR A 83 -4.17 -6.01 -8.99
C TYR A 83 -4.80 -7.40 -9.19
N MET A 84 -5.39 -7.94 -8.14
CA MET A 84 -6.03 -9.25 -8.16
C MET A 84 -7.36 -9.23 -8.94
N PRO A 85 -7.71 -10.33 -9.61
CA PRO A 85 -8.91 -10.36 -10.44
C PRO A 85 -10.22 -10.63 -9.66
N GLU A 86 -10.17 -10.91 -8.36
CA GLU A 86 -11.31 -11.32 -7.54
C GLU A 86 -12.02 -10.14 -6.87
N ILE A 87 -12.90 -9.46 -7.60
CA ILE A 87 -13.62 -8.25 -7.11
C ILE A 87 -14.34 -8.50 -5.78
N ALA A 88 -15.12 -9.57 -5.68
CA ALA A 88 -15.89 -9.87 -4.47
C ALA A 88 -14.99 -10.03 -3.24
N LYS A 89 -13.81 -10.62 -3.39
CA LYS A 89 -12.88 -10.84 -2.30
C LYS A 89 -12.35 -9.53 -1.71
N TYR A 90 -12.09 -8.50 -2.54
CA TYR A 90 -11.75 -7.17 -2.04
C TYR A 90 -12.82 -6.60 -1.12
N VAL A 91 -14.08 -6.65 -1.56
CA VAL A 91 -15.22 -6.12 -0.79
C VAL A 91 -15.40 -6.93 0.50
N HIS A 92 -15.35 -8.27 0.42
CA HIS A 92 -15.53 -9.13 1.60
C HIS A 92 -14.42 -8.92 2.65
N VAL A 93 -13.16 -8.80 2.23
CA VAL A 93 -12.05 -8.66 3.18
C VAL A 93 -11.94 -7.22 3.67
N ASN A 94 -11.88 -6.26 2.74
CA ASN A 94 -11.56 -4.88 3.09
C ASN A 94 -12.79 -4.14 3.66
N SER A 95 -13.91 -4.13 2.95
CA SER A 95 -15.09 -3.38 3.37
C SER A 95 -15.89 -4.11 4.44
N LEU A 96 -16.33 -5.36 4.14
CA LEU A 96 -17.16 -6.13 5.07
C LEU A 96 -16.40 -6.54 6.34
N GLY A 97 -15.17 -7.03 6.22
CA GLY A 97 -14.35 -7.41 7.38
C GLY A 97 -14.10 -6.24 8.32
N THR A 98 -13.86 -5.03 7.78
CA THR A 98 -13.75 -3.80 8.58
C THR A 98 -15.07 -3.48 9.28
N ALA A 99 -16.20 -3.51 8.56
CA ALA A 99 -17.51 -3.24 9.13
C ALA A 99 -17.85 -4.21 10.28
N GLN A 100 -17.61 -5.51 10.09
CA GLN A 100 -17.83 -6.54 11.13
C GLN A 100 -16.97 -6.30 12.37
N MET A 101 -15.71 -5.89 12.20
CA MET A 101 -14.84 -5.55 13.34
C MET A 101 -15.43 -4.38 14.15
N LEU A 102 -15.89 -3.33 13.48
CA LEU A 102 -16.50 -2.17 14.13
C LEU A 102 -17.82 -2.52 14.85
N GLU A 103 -18.66 -3.35 14.23
CA GLU A 103 -19.89 -3.86 14.84
C GLU A 103 -19.61 -4.65 16.11
N VAL A 104 -18.65 -5.61 16.08
CA VAL A 104 -18.30 -6.43 17.25
C VAL A 104 -17.81 -5.56 18.40
N ILE A 105 -17.03 -4.52 18.13
CA ILE A 105 -16.58 -3.56 19.17
C ILE A 105 -17.78 -2.92 19.85
N CYS A 106 -18.76 -2.44 19.09
CA CYS A 106 -19.98 -1.81 19.65
C CYS A 106 -20.88 -2.79 20.38
N GLU A 107 -21.25 -3.90 19.74
CA GLU A 107 -22.21 -4.90 20.28
C GLU A 107 -21.74 -5.51 21.61
N LYS A 108 -20.44 -5.74 21.74
CA LYS A 108 -19.84 -6.32 22.94
C LYS A 108 -19.30 -5.29 23.91
N ASN A 109 -19.45 -4.01 23.60
CA ASN A 109 -18.94 -2.89 24.39
C ASN A 109 -17.47 -3.10 24.80
N LEU A 110 -16.62 -3.42 23.79
CA LEU A 110 -15.22 -3.75 24.03
C LEU A 110 -14.41 -2.48 24.39
N PRO A 111 -13.33 -2.61 25.21
CA PRO A 111 -12.62 -1.48 25.78
C PRO A 111 -11.65 -0.79 24.79
N VAL A 112 -11.93 -0.85 23.50
CA VAL A 112 -11.10 -0.22 22.46
C VAL A 112 -11.16 1.30 22.59
N ARG A 113 -10.00 1.92 22.71
CA ARG A 113 -9.83 3.37 22.93
C ARG A 113 -9.35 4.10 21.68
N LYS A 114 -8.77 3.40 20.71
CA LYS A 114 -8.31 3.98 19.46
C LYS A 114 -8.16 2.94 18.35
N ILE A 115 -8.41 3.38 17.11
CA ILE A 115 -8.16 2.57 15.90
C ILE A 115 -7.25 3.36 14.95
N VAL A 116 -6.14 2.74 14.54
CA VAL A 116 -5.27 3.21 13.45
C VAL A 116 -5.49 2.27 12.26
N VAL A 117 -6.11 2.77 11.19
CA VAL A 117 -6.40 1.96 10.00
C VAL A 117 -5.43 2.26 8.87
N ALA A 118 -4.94 1.19 8.24
CA ALA A 118 -4.17 1.29 7.00
C ALA A 118 -5.09 1.71 5.85
N SER A 119 -5.01 2.96 5.45
CA SER A 119 -5.48 3.46 4.16
C SER A 119 -4.34 3.38 3.12
N SER A 120 -4.44 4.02 1.99
CA SER A 120 -3.47 3.92 0.90
C SER A 120 -3.47 5.19 0.06
N GLN A 121 -2.36 5.50 -0.58
CA GLN A 121 -2.33 6.48 -1.67
C GLN A 121 -3.26 6.11 -2.85
N ALA A 122 -3.64 4.84 -2.98
CA ALA A 122 -4.57 4.37 -4.02
C ALA A 122 -6.02 4.91 -3.87
N VAL A 123 -6.32 5.64 -2.80
CA VAL A 123 -7.58 6.36 -2.64
C VAL A 123 -7.68 7.59 -3.54
N TYR A 124 -6.53 8.15 -3.96
CA TYR A 124 -6.46 9.28 -4.88
C TYR A 124 -6.69 8.84 -6.33
N SER A 125 -7.08 9.81 -7.18
CA SER A 125 -7.04 9.65 -8.64
C SER A 125 -5.60 9.90 -9.16
N GLU A 126 -5.38 10.84 -10.09
CA GLU A 126 -4.04 11.17 -10.61
C GLU A 126 -3.18 11.99 -9.61
N GLY A 127 -3.70 12.27 -8.42
CA GLY A 127 -3.02 13.14 -7.45
C GLY A 127 -3.17 14.61 -7.77
N ALA A 128 -2.25 15.46 -7.25
CA ALA A 128 -2.25 16.89 -7.48
C ALA A 128 -1.30 17.26 -8.62
N GLY A 129 -1.78 18.15 -9.51
CA GLY A 129 -1.02 18.74 -10.60
C GLY A 129 -0.97 20.26 -10.50
N ASP A 130 0.14 20.86 -10.90
CA ASP A 130 0.30 22.32 -11.04
C ASP A 130 0.16 22.70 -12.52
N CYS A 131 -0.94 23.35 -12.85
CA CYS A 131 -1.22 23.85 -14.19
C CYS A 131 -0.63 25.26 -14.36
N PRO A 132 0.07 25.57 -15.47
CA PRO A 132 0.62 26.91 -15.69
C PRO A 132 -0.44 28.04 -15.65
N GLU A 133 -1.69 27.74 -16.03
CA GLU A 133 -2.77 28.73 -16.09
C GLU A 133 -3.66 28.73 -14.84
N HIS A 134 -3.86 27.55 -14.21
CA HIS A 134 -4.87 27.38 -13.15
C HIS A 134 -4.27 27.07 -11.77
N GLY A 135 -2.92 26.95 -11.67
CA GLY A 135 -2.27 26.55 -10.43
C GLY A 135 -2.61 25.08 -10.06
N MET A 136 -2.82 24.83 -8.76
CA MET A 136 -3.11 23.48 -8.28
C MET A 136 -4.47 22.98 -8.78
N VAL A 137 -4.46 21.84 -9.46
CA VAL A 137 -5.64 21.12 -9.95
C VAL A 137 -5.61 19.66 -9.48
N PHE A 138 -6.76 19.00 -9.47
CA PHE A 138 -6.89 17.58 -9.18
C PHE A 138 -7.49 16.86 -10.39
N PRO A 139 -6.65 16.41 -11.32
CA PRO A 139 -7.10 15.69 -12.49
C PRO A 139 -7.76 14.36 -12.14
N SER A 140 -8.76 13.95 -12.93
CA SER A 140 -9.26 12.57 -12.92
C SER A 140 -8.30 11.66 -13.68
N VAL A 141 -8.52 10.34 -13.57
CA VAL A 141 -7.71 9.35 -14.29
C VAL A 141 -7.67 9.63 -15.79
N ARG A 142 -6.53 9.35 -16.38
CA ARG A 142 -6.29 9.50 -17.82
C ARG A 142 -7.21 8.59 -18.61
N PRO A 143 -7.91 9.09 -19.65
CA PRO A 143 -8.78 8.29 -20.50
C PRO A 143 -8.00 7.17 -21.23
N VAL A 144 -8.62 6.00 -21.37
CA VAL A 144 -8.01 4.85 -22.08
C VAL A 144 -7.58 5.21 -23.50
N GLU A 145 -8.36 6.06 -24.18
CA GLU A 145 -8.05 6.51 -25.53
C GLU A 145 -6.80 7.40 -25.62
N GLN A 146 -6.53 8.18 -24.58
CA GLN A 146 -5.28 8.93 -24.43
C GLN A 146 -4.10 7.97 -24.30
N LEU A 147 -4.22 6.99 -23.38
CA LEU A 147 -3.18 5.99 -23.12
C LEU A 147 -2.89 5.11 -24.33
N ARG A 148 -3.90 4.75 -25.11
CA ARG A 148 -3.77 3.98 -26.37
C ARG A 148 -2.92 4.70 -27.41
N LYS A 149 -2.88 6.04 -27.39
CA LYS A 149 -2.06 6.86 -28.28
C LYS A 149 -0.61 7.02 -27.79
N GLY A 150 -0.29 6.51 -26.59
CA GLY A 150 1.02 6.73 -25.95
C GLY A 150 1.16 8.13 -25.37
N ASP A 151 0.06 8.84 -25.16
CA ASP A 151 0.05 10.11 -24.41
C ASP A 151 -0.09 9.79 -22.92
N TRP A 152 1.05 9.80 -22.24
CA TRP A 152 1.17 9.35 -20.86
C TRP A 152 0.93 10.44 -19.82
N GLU A 153 1.06 11.72 -20.22
CA GLU A 153 1.07 12.80 -19.24
C GLU A 153 -0.34 13.17 -18.74
N VAL A 154 -0.37 13.79 -17.57
CA VAL A 154 -1.61 14.23 -16.93
C VAL A 154 -1.97 15.61 -17.43
N HIS A 155 -3.18 15.77 -17.93
CA HIS A 155 -3.66 17.02 -18.49
C HIS A 155 -4.56 17.78 -17.50
N CYS A 156 -4.47 19.10 -17.52
CA CYS A 156 -5.36 19.96 -16.75
C CYS A 156 -6.81 19.77 -17.17
N PRO A 157 -7.74 19.53 -16.25
CA PRO A 157 -9.15 19.33 -16.59
C PRO A 157 -9.84 20.58 -17.15
N LEU A 158 -9.21 21.77 -17.06
CA LEU A 158 -9.79 23.04 -17.45
C LEU A 158 -9.28 23.54 -18.83
N CYS A 159 -7.97 23.39 -19.11
CA CYS A 159 -7.37 23.90 -20.36
C CYS A 159 -6.61 22.83 -21.16
N SER A 160 -6.56 21.58 -20.69
CA SER A 160 -5.84 20.47 -21.33
C SER A 160 -4.31 20.65 -21.44
N ALA A 161 -3.71 21.66 -20.82
CA ALA A 161 -2.27 21.77 -20.71
C ALA A 161 -1.70 20.63 -19.85
N ILE A 162 -0.49 20.16 -20.17
CA ILE A 162 0.20 19.18 -19.33
C ILE A 162 0.46 19.81 -17.95
N THR A 163 0.13 19.07 -16.89
CA THR A 163 0.38 19.50 -15.51
C THR A 163 1.71 18.97 -15.01
N ARG A 164 2.37 19.75 -14.15
CA ARG A 164 3.51 19.28 -13.37
C ARG A 164 2.99 18.61 -12.10
N SER A 165 3.39 17.36 -11.83
CA SER A 165 3.05 16.69 -10.58
C SER A 165 3.60 17.45 -9.38
N VAL A 166 2.78 17.61 -8.34
CA VAL A 166 3.16 18.19 -7.04
C VAL A 166 2.71 17.26 -5.90
N PRO A 167 3.30 17.37 -4.70
CA PRO A 167 2.85 16.56 -3.56
C PRO A 167 1.35 16.68 -3.32
N THR A 168 0.68 15.53 -3.26
CA THR A 168 -0.78 15.44 -3.10
C THR A 168 -1.17 15.61 -1.64
N PRO A 169 -1.93 16.67 -1.27
CA PRO A 169 -2.37 16.89 0.10
C PRO A 169 -3.57 16.02 0.49
N GLU A 170 -3.81 15.84 1.79
CA GLU A 170 -4.89 14.98 2.30
C GLU A 170 -6.30 15.46 1.92
N ASN A 171 -6.48 16.74 1.62
CA ASN A 171 -7.75 17.31 1.17
C ASN A 171 -8.01 17.11 -0.34
N ALA A 172 -7.10 16.48 -1.08
CA ALA A 172 -7.34 16.10 -2.47
C ALA A 172 -8.55 15.14 -2.55
N PRO A 173 -9.33 15.21 -3.64
CA PRO A 173 -10.46 14.31 -3.86
C PRO A 173 -10.04 12.84 -3.81
N VAL A 174 -10.86 12.02 -3.18
CA VAL A 174 -10.68 10.57 -3.10
C VAL A 174 -11.83 9.87 -3.82
N GLY A 175 -11.51 8.91 -4.69
CA GLY A 175 -12.50 8.16 -5.46
C GLY A 175 -12.17 6.66 -5.53
N GLY A 176 -10.88 6.32 -5.52
CA GLY A 176 -10.42 4.95 -5.66
C GLY A 176 -10.70 4.42 -7.08
N GLU A 177 -9.79 4.65 -8.00
CA GLU A 177 -9.95 4.33 -9.43
C GLU A 177 -9.71 2.85 -9.77
N THR A 178 -9.36 2.06 -8.78
CA THR A 178 -9.26 0.61 -8.86
C THR A 178 -10.15 -0.04 -7.81
N VAL A 179 -10.49 -1.32 -7.97
CA VAL A 179 -11.28 -2.06 -6.94
C VAL A 179 -10.58 -2.02 -5.59
N TYR A 180 -9.26 -2.17 -5.57
CA TYR A 180 -8.47 -2.01 -4.35
C TYR A 180 -8.61 -0.59 -3.77
N GLY A 181 -8.37 0.44 -4.59
CA GLY A 181 -8.49 1.84 -4.18
C GLY A 181 -9.86 2.15 -3.61
N LEU A 182 -10.94 1.72 -4.27
CA LEU A 182 -12.32 1.89 -3.81
C LEU A 182 -12.53 1.25 -2.42
N THR A 183 -12.09 0.00 -2.22
CA THR A 183 -12.25 -0.66 -0.91
C THR A 183 -11.36 -0.04 0.18
N LYS A 184 -10.26 0.63 -0.18
CA LYS A 184 -9.47 1.43 0.77
C LYS A 184 -10.17 2.74 1.14
N VAL A 185 -10.89 3.37 0.21
CA VAL A 185 -11.80 4.48 0.51
C VAL A 185 -12.89 4.04 1.48
N ASP A 186 -13.49 2.85 1.26
CA ASP A 186 -14.49 2.28 2.18
C ASP A 186 -13.92 2.09 3.58
N GLN A 187 -12.77 1.40 3.72
CA GLN A 187 -12.13 1.20 5.03
C GLN A 187 -11.87 2.52 5.76
N GLU A 188 -11.29 3.49 5.06
CA GLU A 188 -11.00 4.81 5.60
C GLU A 188 -12.27 5.49 6.10
N LYS A 189 -13.28 5.59 5.23
CA LYS A 189 -14.54 6.29 5.54
C LYS A 189 -15.34 5.58 6.63
N LEU A 190 -15.41 4.25 6.61
CA LEU A 190 -16.10 3.46 7.64
C LEU A 190 -15.48 3.72 9.02
N VAL A 191 -14.17 3.61 9.15
CA VAL A 191 -13.48 3.79 10.44
C VAL A 191 -13.61 5.23 10.94
N LEU A 192 -13.36 6.24 10.08
CA LEU A 192 -13.45 7.64 10.48
C LEU A 192 -14.88 8.07 10.84
N LEU A 193 -15.88 7.62 10.07
CA LEU A 193 -17.29 7.90 10.36
C LEU A 193 -17.74 7.25 11.67
N TRP A 194 -17.38 5.96 11.85
CA TRP A 194 -17.69 5.23 13.08
C TRP A 194 -17.04 5.89 14.30
N GLY A 195 -15.77 6.31 14.20
CA GLY A 195 -15.08 7.03 15.28
C GLY A 195 -15.77 8.32 15.64
N LYS A 196 -16.23 9.09 14.63
CA LYS A 196 -17.01 10.31 14.86
C LYS A 196 -18.35 10.05 15.57
N GLN A 197 -19.03 8.93 15.27
CA GLN A 197 -20.32 8.57 15.84
C GLN A 197 -20.21 8.04 17.27
N THR A 198 -19.16 7.27 17.56
CA THR A 198 -18.95 6.62 18.87
C THR A 198 -18.12 7.45 19.84
N GLY A 199 -17.42 8.46 19.37
CA GLY A 199 -16.45 9.23 20.14
C GLY A 199 -15.11 8.50 20.37
N ILE A 200 -14.91 7.32 19.77
CA ILE A 200 -13.63 6.59 19.84
C ILE A 200 -12.67 7.21 18.83
N PRO A 201 -11.47 7.65 19.26
CA PRO A 201 -10.46 8.21 18.36
C PRO A 201 -10.06 7.24 17.23
N THR A 202 -10.00 7.75 15.99
CA THR A 202 -9.61 6.97 14.83
C THR A 202 -8.66 7.77 13.95
N VAL A 203 -7.70 7.12 13.32
CA VAL A 203 -6.78 7.72 12.34
C VAL A 203 -6.66 6.80 11.14
N ALA A 204 -6.74 7.36 9.93
CA ALA A 204 -6.52 6.62 8.69
C ALA A 204 -5.19 7.03 8.06
N LEU A 205 -4.22 6.11 7.99
CA LEU A 205 -2.91 6.37 7.42
C LEU A 205 -2.88 5.98 5.94
N ARG A 206 -2.77 6.96 5.05
CA ARG A 206 -2.65 6.77 3.60
C ARG A 206 -1.20 6.47 3.26
N TYR A 207 -0.84 5.19 3.25
CA TYR A 207 0.53 4.79 2.95
C TYR A 207 0.88 5.00 1.48
N SER A 208 2.08 5.49 1.25
CA SER A 208 2.73 5.49 -0.05
C SER A 208 3.20 4.07 -0.45
N CYS A 209 3.98 3.92 -1.53
CA CYS A 209 4.50 2.63 -1.96
C CYS A 209 5.46 2.05 -0.92
N THR A 210 4.91 1.26 0.00
CA THR A 210 5.69 0.63 1.07
C THR A 210 6.46 -0.58 0.55
N TYR A 211 7.75 -0.68 0.91
CA TYR A 211 8.61 -1.80 0.56
C TYR A 211 9.56 -2.13 1.72
N GLY A 212 10.14 -3.33 1.70
CA GLY A 212 11.12 -3.75 2.69
C GLY A 212 11.12 -5.25 2.92
N PRO A 213 11.97 -5.75 3.85
CA PRO A 213 11.99 -7.14 4.28
C PRO A 213 10.59 -7.67 4.61
N ARG A 214 10.35 -8.97 4.39
CA ARG A 214 9.05 -9.66 4.57
C ARG A 214 7.97 -9.30 3.53
N GLN A 215 8.31 -8.50 2.50
CA GLN A 215 7.40 -8.32 1.36
C GLN A 215 7.27 -9.63 0.59
N SER A 216 6.04 -10.10 0.38
CA SER A 216 5.81 -11.37 -0.31
C SER A 216 6.43 -11.36 -1.70
N ILE A 217 7.36 -12.29 -1.94
CA ILE A 217 7.97 -12.55 -3.25
C ILE A 217 7.06 -13.40 -4.14
N PHE A 218 6.01 -13.98 -3.58
CA PHE A 218 5.06 -14.86 -4.25
C PHE A 218 3.87 -14.12 -4.86
N ASN A 219 3.65 -12.87 -4.47
CA ASN A 219 2.55 -12.07 -4.99
C ASN A 219 2.98 -11.21 -6.18
N PRO A 220 2.71 -11.64 -7.42
CA PRO A 220 3.15 -10.95 -8.63
C PRO A 220 2.28 -9.74 -8.98
N TYR A 221 1.25 -9.46 -8.19
CA TYR A 221 0.28 -8.40 -8.46
C TYR A 221 0.55 -7.12 -7.67
N THR A 222 1.56 -7.12 -6.80
CA THR A 222 1.91 -5.96 -5.97
C THR A 222 3.42 -5.91 -5.70
N GLY A 223 3.91 -4.67 -5.44
CA GLY A 223 5.28 -4.47 -5.01
C GLY A 223 6.31 -4.51 -6.14
N VAL A 224 6.41 -3.42 -6.90
CA VAL A 224 7.31 -3.32 -8.08
C VAL A 224 8.77 -3.67 -7.74
N ILE A 225 9.27 -3.29 -6.55
CA ILE A 225 10.62 -3.65 -6.09
C ILE A 225 10.77 -5.18 -5.98
N ALA A 226 9.79 -5.87 -5.40
CA ALA A 226 9.80 -7.33 -5.29
C ALA A 226 9.77 -8.00 -6.68
N ILE A 227 8.91 -7.51 -7.58
CA ILE A 227 8.78 -8.01 -8.95
C ILE A 227 10.11 -7.84 -9.71
N PHE A 228 10.70 -6.65 -9.67
CA PHE A 228 11.95 -6.39 -10.38
C PHE A 228 13.12 -7.19 -9.80
N CYS A 229 13.22 -7.31 -8.46
CA CYS A 229 14.24 -8.15 -7.83
C CYS A 229 14.11 -9.61 -8.23
N THR A 230 12.91 -10.20 -8.19
CA THR A 230 12.71 -11.60 -8.56
C THR A 230 13.05 -11.84 -10.03
N ARG A 231 12.69 -10.92 -10.94
CA ARG A 231 13.03 -11.01 -12.36
C ARG A 231 14.54 -10.93 -12.58
N LEU A 232 15.21 -9.92 -12.05
CA LEU A 232 16.67 -9.76 -12.16
C LEU A 232 17.41 -10.97 -11.61
N LEU A 233 17.03 -11.51 -10.46
CA LEU A 233 17.63 -12.71 -9.88
C LEU A 233 17.40 -13.98 -10.71
N ASN A 234 16.44 -13.97 -11.63
CA ASN A 234 16.19 -15.01 -12.61
C ASN A 234 16.73 -14.67 -14.02
N ASN A 235 17.62 -13.67 -14.13
CA ASN A 235 18.19 -13.18 -15.38
C ASN A 235 17.14 -12.71 -16.41
N LEU A 236 16.05 -12.12 -15.93
CA LEU A 236 14.98 -11.55 -16.73
C LEU A 236 14.94 -10.02 -16.58
N ALA A 237 14.66 -9.32 -17.67
CA ALA A 237 14.53 -7.86 -17.66
C ALA A 237 13.34 -7.40 -16.82
N PRO A 238 13.48 -6.34 -15.98
CA PRO A 238 12.34 -5.62 -15.44
C PRO A 238 11.41 -5.11 -16.55
N VAL A 239 10.10 -5.32 -16.43
CA VAL A 239 9.12 -4.83 -17.41
C VAL A 239 8.54 -3.52 -16.91
N LEU A 240 8.74 -2.45 -17.66
CA LEU A 240 8.20 -1.12 -17.38
C LEU A 240 6.92 -0.92 -18.21
N TYR A 241 5.85 -0.56 -17.53
CA TYR A 241 4.64 -0.10 -18.21
C TYR A 241 4.80 1.35 -18.67
N GLU A 242 3.94 1.76 -19.62
CA GLU A 242 4.01 3.07 -20.26
C GLU A 242 5.43 3.32 -20.85
N ASP A 243 6.09 4.37 -20.40
CA ASP A 243 7.49 4.71 -20.74
C ASP A 243 8.46 4.51 -19.56
N GLY A 244 7.95 4.08 -18.38
CA GLY A 244 8.73 3.91 -17.17
C GLY A 244 8.94 5.18 -16.35
N GLU A 245 8.45 6.34 -16.80
CA GLU A 245 8.63 7.63 -16.12
C GLU A 245 7.53 7.95 -15.09
N GLN A 246 6.54 7.07 -14.91
CA GLN A 246 5.58 7.21 -13.82
C GLN A 246 6.30 7.22 -12.47
N THR A 247 5.96 8.18 -11.59
CA THR A 247 6.61 8.33 -10.29
C THR A 247 5.77 7.79 -9.15
N ARG A 248 6.45 7.22 -8.17
CA ARG A 248 5.86 6.80 -6.89
C ARG A 248 6.70 7.29 -5.73
N ASP A 249 6.05 7.55 -4.63
CA ASP A 249 6.67 7.81 -3.34
C ASP A 249 6.95 6.47 -2.66
N PHE A 250 8.23 6.08 -2.56
CA PHE A 250 8.64 4.82 -1.94
C PHE A 250 9.01 5.04 -0.48
N SER A 251 8.39 4.28 0.42
CA SER A 251 8.65 4.35 1.85
C SER A 251 9.09 3.01 2.42
N PHE A 252 10.17 3.05 3.18
CA PHE A 252 10.66 1.84 3.85
C PHE A 252 9.71 1.41 4.96
N VAL A 253 9.51 0.13 5.11
CA VAL A 253 8.46 -0.45 5.97
C VAL A 253 8.61 -0.07 7.45
N GLU A 254 9.84 0.10 7.94
CA GLU A 254 10.06 0.50 9.34
C GLU A 254 9.64 1.95 9.60
N ASP A 255 9.75 2.84 8.61
CA ASP A 255 9.23 4.21 8.70
C ASP A 255 7.70 4.19 8.81
N ILE A 256 7.05 3.32 8.02
CA ILE A 256 5.60 3.13 8.11
C ILE A 256 5.20 2.56 9.48
N ALA A 257 5.96 1.62 10.03
CA ALA A 257 5.70 1.10 11.37
C ALA A 257 5.81 2.21 12.45
N ARG A 258 6.82 3.10 12.35
CA ARG A 258 6.94 4.26 13.25
C ARG A 258 5.78 5.24 13.12
N ALA A 259 5.29 5.48 11.89
CA ALA A 259 4.12 6.31 11.68
C ALA A 259 2.86 5.76 12.39
N ASN A 260 2.68 4.43 12.40
CA ASN A 260 1.60 3.78 13.13
C ASN A 260 1.71 4.03 14.65
N LEU A 261 2.90 3.87 15.23
CA LEU A 261 3.12 4.13 16.64
C LEU A 261 2.85 5.60 17.00
N LEU A 262 3.39 6.54 16.21
CA LEU A 262 3.15 7.98 16.41
C LEU A 262 1.65 8.31 16.31
N ALA A 263 0.92 7.76 15.35
CA ALA A 263 -0.50 7.96 15.21
C ALA A 263 -1.30 7.40 16.40
N ALA A 264 -0.84 6.29 17.00
CA ALA A 264 -1.49 5.71 18.17
C ALA A 264 -1.23 6.53 19.45
N GLU A 265 -0.13 7.26 19.54
CA GLU A 265 0.31 7.99 20.74
C GLU A 265 -0.07 9.48 20.75
N THR A 266 -0.56 10.03 19.64
CA THR A 266 -1.02 11.43 19.57
C THR A 266 -2.52 11.53 19.37
N ASP A 267 -3.14 12.59 19.88
CA ASP A 267 -4.52 12.98 19.58
C ASP A 267 -4.63 13.97 18.41
N LYS A 268 -3.51 14.57 17.99
CA LYS A 268 -3.46 15.60 16.94
C LYS A 268 -3.92 15.13 15.55
N LEU A 269 -3.95 13.84 15.32
CA LEU A 269 -4.36 13.22 14.04
C LEU A 269 -5.76 12.61 14.10
N ASP A 270 -6.41 12.61 15.27
CA ASP A 270 -7.69 11.93 15.48
C ASP A 270 -8.80 12.46 14.55
N GLY A 271 -9.63 11.56 14.08
CA GLY A 271 -10.72 11.81 13.16
C GLY A 271 -10.30 12.15 11.73
N SER A 272 -9.06 11.87 11.34
CA SER A 272 -8.50 12.39 10.08
C SER A 272 -7.78 11.35 9.24
N PRO A 273 -7.82 11.49 7.90
CA PRO A 273 -6.85 10.84 7.03
C PRO A 273 -5.50 11.58 7.11
N VAL A 274 -4.40 10.84 6.97
CA VAL A 274 -3.03 11.37 7.05
C VAL A 274 -2.13 10.65 6.05
N ASN A 275 -1.44 11.40 5.21
CA ASN A 275 -0.44 10.85 4.30
C ASN A 275 0.81 10.37 5.05
N VAL A 276 1.29 9.19 4.70
CA VAL A 276 2.54 8.63 5.21
C VAL A 276 3.40 8.22 4.03
N GLY A 277 4.53 8.91 3.86
CA GLY A 277 5.42 8.72 2.73
C GLY A 277 6.81 9.27 2.99
N SER A 278 7.71 9.12 2.02
CA SER A 278 9.01 9.80 2.02
C SER A 278 8.86 11.28 1.65
N GLY A 279 7.80 11.62 0.89
CA GLY A 279 7.59 12.91 0.27
C GLY A 279 8.42 13.12 -1.01
N THR A 280 9.01 12.05 -1.55
CA THR A 280 9.85 12.10 -2.75
C THR A 280 9.30 11.18 -3.84
N GLY A 281 9.00 11.73 -4.99
CA GLY A 281 8.59 10.97 -6.18
C GLY A 281 9.79 10.39 -6.92
N THR A 282 9.82 9.06 -7.09
CA THR A 282 10.88 8.36 -7.81
C THR A 282 10.31 7.69 -9.07
N PRO A 283 10.90 7.90 -10.27
CA PRO A 283 10.50 7.19 -11.49
C PRO A 283 10.67 5.68 -11.38
N ILE A 284 9.74 4.91 -11.94
CA ILE A 284 9.82 3.44 -11.92
C ILE A 284 11.06 2.93 -12.68
N ARG A 285 11.47 3.61 -13.75
CA ARG A 285 12.73 3.33 -14.45
C ARG A 285 13.93 3.40 -13.51
N GLN A 286 14.01 4.45 -12.69
CA GLN A 286 15.11 4.64 -11.74
C GLN A 286 15.16 3.50 -10.70
N ILE A 287 14.01 2.97 -10.28
CA ILE A 287 13.95 1.80 -9.40
C ILE A 287 14.56 0.57 -10.07
N ALA A 288 14.24 0.32 -11.35
CA ALA A 288 14.81 -0.80 -12.09
C ALA A 288 16.35 -0.67 -12.22
N GLU A 289 16.83 0.52 -12.53
CA GLU A 289 18.25 0.83 -12.67
C GLU A 289 19.01 0.69 -11.33
N GLN A 290 18.46 1.21 -10.24
CA GLN A 290 19.06 1.08 -8.90
C GLN A 290 19.12 -0.38 -8.44
N LEU A 291 18.09 -1.17 -8.70
CA LEU A 291 18.07 -2.59 -8.37
C LEU A 291 19.09 -3.39 -9.21
N SER A 292 19.18 -3.11 -10.51
CA SER A 292 20.15 -3.71 -11.41
C SER A 292 21.58 -3.44 -10.91
N ALA A 293 21.89 -2.18 -10.61
CA ALA A 293 23.19 -1.77 -10.07
C ALA A 293 23.50 -2.43 -8.71
N ALA A 294 22.55 -2.42 -7.77
CA ALA A 294 22.74 -2.98 -6.43
C ALA A 294 22.87 -4.51 -6.44
N LEU A 295 22.18 -5.20 -7.35
CA LEU A 295 22.32 -6.63 -7.56
C LEU A 295 23.58 -7.00 -8.36
N LYS A 296 24.21 -6.03 -9.03
CA LYS A 296 25.34 -6.22 -9.98
C LYS A 296 24.93 -7.10 -11.18
N ILE A 297 23.71 -6.89 -11.67
CA ILE A 297 23.15 -7.59 -12.82
C ILE A 297 22.91 -6.56 -13.92
N ASP A 298 23.68 -6.65 -15.02
CA ASP A 298 23.59 -5.71 -16.15
C ASP A 298 22.51 -6.18 -17.14
N ILE A 299 21.25 -5.94 -16.79
CA ILE A 299 20.09 -6.23 -17.65
C ILE A 299 19.25 -4.96 -17.73
N ALA A 300 19.16 -4.40 -18.93
CA ALA A 300 18.33 -3.22 -19.18
C ALA A 300 16.84 -3.54 -19.02
N PRO A 301 16.02 -2.61 -18.48
CA PRO A 301 14.58 -2.79 -18.43
C PRO A 301 13.94 -2.81 -19.81
N GLU A 302 12.85 -3.56 -19.95
CA GLU A 302 12.05 -3.67 -21.16
C GLU A 302 10.83 -2.75 -21.10
N ILE A 303 10.61 -1.94 -22.13
CA ILE A 303 9.42 -1.12 -22.34
C ILE A 303 8.65 -1.71 -23.52
N ASN A 304 7.47 -2.27 -23.24
CA ASN A 304 6.70 -2.98 -24.26
C ASN A 304 5.43 -2.22 -24.71
N GLY A 305 5.22 -1.00 -24.21
CA GLY A 305 4.06 -0.16 -24.51
C GLY A 305 2.76 -0.65 -23.86
N GLU A 306 2.87 -1.46 -22.82
CA GLU A 306 1.72 -1.89 -22.02
C GLU A 306 1.38 -0.85 -20.95
N PHE A 307 0.09 -0.78 -20.59
CA PHE A 307 -0.43 0.13 -19.56
C PHE A 307 -1.66 -0.49 -18.87
N ARG A 308 -1.96 0.03 -17.68
CA ARG A 308 -3.17 -0.35 -16.92
C ARG A 308 -4.08 0.86 -16.78
N PRO A 309 -5.33 0.80 -17.28
CA PRO A 309 -6.32 1.83 -17.02
C PRO A 309 -6.55 2.03 -15.51
N GLY A 310 -6.73 3.28 -15.10
CA GLY A 310 -6.92 3.59 -13.68
C GLY A 310 -5.63 3.62 -12.84
N GLU A 311 -4.46 3.38 -13.45
CA GLU A 311 -3.19 3.55 -12.75
C GLU A 311 -2.72 5.01 -12.82
N MET A 312 -2.30 5.55 -11.68
CA MET A 312 -1.84 6.93 -11.57
C MET A 312 -0.50 7.13 -12.30
N ARG A 313 -0.34 8.26 -12.98
CA ARG A 313 0.93 8.63 -13.63
C ARG A 313 1.97 9.01 -12.59
N HIS A 314 1.64 10.00 -11.77
CA HIS A 314 2.55 10.52 -10.77
C HIS A 314 1.84 10.66 -9.44
N LEU A 315 2.43 10.11 -8.38
CA LEU A 315 1.87 10.28 -7.06
C LEU A 315 2.98 10.36 -6.01
N THR A 316 3.06 11.53 -5.39
CA THR A 316 3.93 11.83 -4.25
C THR A 316 3.06 12.35 -3.12
N SER A 317 3.31 11.91 -1.90
CA SER A 317 2.55 12.31 -0.72
C SER A 317 3.02 13.67 -0.20
N ASP A 318 2.09 14.59 0.06
CA ASP A 318 2.38 15.71 0.97
C ASP A 318 2.38 15.17 2.40
N THR A 319 3.53 15.16 3.02
CA THR A 319 3.75 14.62 4.38
C THR A 319 3.85 15.70 5.45
N THR A 320 3.50 16.94 5.12
CA THR A 320 3.60 18.10 6.04
C THR A 320 2.88 17.83 7.36
N ARG A 321 1.70 17.27 7.30
CA ARG A 321 0.86 17.03 8.49
C ARG A 321 1.47 16.02 9.44
N ILE A 322 1.95 14.89 8.96
CA ILE A 322 2.55 13.86 9.82
C ILE A 322 3.94 14.30 10.31
N ARG A 323 4.69 15.05 9.52
CA ARG A 323 5.97 15.64 9.93
C ARG A 323 5.81 16.63 11.08
N ALA A 324 4.69 17.36 11.15
CA ALA A 324 4.40 18.29 12.24
C ALA A 324 4.26 17.63 13.62
N ILE A 325 4.07 16.30 13.67
CA ILE A 325 4.03 15.51 14.91
C ILE A 325 5.32 14.72 15.17
N GLY A 326 6.38 14.98 14.41
CA GLY A 326 7.69 14.37 14.61
C GLY A 326 8.01 13.17 13.71
N TYR A 327 7.14 12.81 12.75
CA TYR A 327 7.48 11.79 11.76
C TYR A 327 8.63 12.26 10.88
N LYS A 328 9.63 11.40 10.73
CA LYS A 328 10.74 11.58 9.81
C LYS A 328 11.06 10.23 9.17
N PRO A 329 11.07 10.12 7.83
CA PRO A 329 11.65 8.94 7.19
C PRO A 329 13.14 8.87 7.53
N ASP A 330 13.60 7.75 8.07
CA ASP A 330 15.01 7.58 8.49
C ASP A 330 15.81 6.76 7.47
N VAL A 331 15.11 5.94 6.68
CA VAL A 331 15.75 5.06 5.69
C VAL A 331 15.57 5.65 4.29
N ASP A 332 16.67 6.03 3.66
CA ASP A 332 16.64 6.47 2.26
C ASP A 332 16.43 5.28 1.30
N LEU A 333 16.14 5.60 0.02
CA LEU A 333 15.81 4.58 -0.96
C LEU A 333 16.98 3.62 -1.23
N ALA A 334 18.21 4.10 -1.26
CA ALA A 334 19.39 3.27 -1.56
C ALA A 334 19.67 2.29 -0.41
N GLU A 335 19.62 2.77 0.84
CA GLU A 335 19.74 1.92 2.02
C GLU A 335 18.60 0.90 2.09
N GLY A 336 17.36 1.34 1.86
CA GLY A 336 16.19 0.45 1.89
C GLY A 336 16.26 -0.64 0.82
N ILE A 337 16.73 -0.31 -0.40
CA ILE A 337 16.98 -1.30 -1.47
C ILE A 337 18.06 -2.29 -1.03
N ALA A 338 19.17 -1.84 -0.46
CA ALA A 338 20.24 -2.73 0.02
C ALA A 338 19.71 -3.71 1.07
N ARG A 339 18.99 -3.22 2.09
CA ARG A 339 18.38 -4.05 3.14
C ARG A 339 17.34 -5.02 2.59
N TYR A 340 16.58 -4.62 1.57
CA TYR A 340 15.65 -5.50 0.88
C TYR A 340 16.38 -6.61 0.10
N ILE A 341 17.47 -6.28 -0.60
CA ILE A 341 18.29 -7.24 -1.36
C ILE A 341 18.92 -8.28 -0.41
N ASP A 342 19.44 -7.85 0.73
CA ASP A 342 20.00 -8.78 1.72
C ASP A 342 18.92 -9.75 2.22
N TRP A 343 17.72 -9.24 2.48
CA TRP A 343 16.60 -10.08 2.90
C TRP A 343 16.15 -11.04 1.79
N ILE A 344 15.94 -10.57 0.56
CA ILE A 344 15.44 -11.45 -0.52
C ILE A 344 16.45 -12.56 -0.84
N ARG A 345 17.76 -12.28 -0.79
CA ARG A 345 18.80 -13.30 -0.98
C ARG A 345 18.79 -14.40 0.08
N SER A 346 18.26 -14.14 1.25
CA SER A 346 18.08 -15.15 2.31
C SER A 346 16.85 -16.04 2.06
N GLN A 347 15.99 -15.68 1.11
CA GLN A 347 14.79 -16.45 0.82
C GLN A 347 15.10 -17.62 -0.13
N SER A 348 14.39 -18.72 0.04
CA SER A 348 14.41 -19.85 -0.90
C SER A 348 13.31 -19.69 -1.95
N ASP A 349 13.47 -20.41 -3.08
CA ASP A 349 12.45 -20.50 -4.13
C ASP A 349 12.12 -19.14 -4.77
N ILE A 350 13.17 -18.35 -5.04
CA ILE A 350 13.04 -17.08 -5.77
C ILE A 350 12.83 -17.41 -7.25
N ARG A 351 11.59 -17.24 -7.74
CA ARG A 351 11.19 -17.49 -9.13
C ARG A 351 10.56 -16.23 -9.73
N ASP A 352 10.47 -16.21 -11.06
CA ASP A 352 9.62 -15.25 -11.76
C ASP A 352 8.16 -15.66 -11.66
N TYR A 353 7.44 -15.04 -10.73
CA TYR A 353 5.99 -15.18 -10.59
C TYR A 353 5.22 -14.18 -11.46
N PHE A 354 5.92 -13.17 -12.01
CA PHE A 354 5.28 -12.08 -12.74
C PHE A 354 4.82 -12.50 -14.15
N SER A 355 5.59 -13.29 -14.87
CA SER A 355 5.29 -13.61 -16.28
C SER A 355 3.92 -14.28 -16.45
N GLU A 356 3.62 -15.29 -15.66
CA GLU A 356 2.31 -15.96 -15.66
C GLU A 356 1.17 -15.01 -15.26
N ALA A 357 1.39 -14.22 -14.21
CA ALA A 357 0.41 -13.24 -13.75
C ALA A 357 0.13 -12.15 -14.79
N ALA A 358 1.16 -11.66 -15.47
CA ALA A 358 1.01 -10.67 -16.54
C ALA A 358 0.16 -11.22 -17.69
N GLU A 359 0.31 -12.50 -18.05
CA GLU A 359 -0.53 -13.16 -19.04
C GLU A 359 -2.00 -13.23 -18.58
N ILE A 360 -2.24 -13.61 -17.34
CA ILE A 360 -3.59 -13.62 -16.75
C ILE A 360 -4.22 -12.21 -16.80
N LEU A 361 -3.48 -11.17 -16.46
CA LEU A 361 -3.97 -9.79 -16.50
C LEU A 361 -4.29 -9.32 -17.91
N ARG A 362 -3.48 -9.69 -18.91
CA ARG A 362 -3.77 -9.41 -20.34
C ARG A 362 -5.04 -10.13 -20.80
N ASN A 363 -5.18 -11.43 -20.50
CA ASN A 363 -6.32 -12.24 -20.88
C ASN A 363 -7.63 -11.75 -20.24
N LYS A 364 -7.55 -11.13 -19.07
CA LYS A 364 -8.70 -10.50 -18.37
C LYS A 364 -8.96 -9.04 -18.79
N GLY A 365 -8.17 -8.49 -19.71
CA GLY A 365 -8.33 -7.11 -20.17
C GLY A 365 -7.99 -6.05 -19.11
N ILE A 366 -7.16 -6.38 -18.11
CA ILE A 366 -6.68 -5.44 -17.09
C ILE A 366 -5.42 -4.70 -17.59
N VAL A 367 -4.62 -5.34 -18.44
CA VAL A 367 -3.46 -4.76 -19.11
C VAL A 367 -3.78 -4.55 -20.59
N HIS A 368 -3.56 -3.34 -21.06
CA HIS A 368 -3.75 -2.91 -22.45
C HIS A 368 -2.40 -2.59 -23.09
N LYS A 369 -2.42 -2.36 -24.40
CA LYS A 369 -1.22 -1.99 -25.17
C LYS A 369 -1.52 -0.79 -26.08
N VAL A 370 -0.49 0.04 -26.29
CA VAL A 370 -0.53 1.13 -27.26
C VAL A 370 -0.91 0.61 -28.65
N GLN A 371 -1.81 1.29 -29.30
CA GLN A 371 -2.15 0.98 -30.70
C GLN A 371 -1.00 1.46 -31.59
N LYS A 372 -0.39 0.54 -32.34
CA LYS A 372 0.56 0.97 -33.38
C LYS A 372 -0.26 1.80 -34.41
N THR A 373 -0.05 3.11 -34.43
CA THR A 373 -0.51 3.90 -35.56
C THR A 373 0.19 3.33 -36.79
N GLY A 374 -0.56 2.62 -37.63
CA GLY A 374 -0.06 2.18 -38.93
C GLY A 374 0.48 3.41 -39.68
N ARG A 375 1.75 3.38 -40.03
CA ARG A 375 2.33 4.27 -41.03
C ARG A 375 1.87 3.84 -42.40
#